data_ce8cbcfe464dfdefeac64be12adb4276
#
_entry.id   ce8cbcfe464dfdefeac64be12adb4276
#
_cell.length_a   1.000
_cell.length_b   1.000
_cell.length_c   1.000
_cell.angle_alpha   90.00
_cell.angle_beta   90.00
_cell.angle_gamma   90.00
#
_symmetry.space_group_name_H-M   'P 1'
#
loop_
_entity.id
_entity.type
_entity.pdbx_description
1 polymer ?
#
loop_
_entity_poly.entity_id
_entity_poly.type
_entity_poly.pdbx_seq_one_letter_code
_entity_poly.pdbx_strand_id
1 'polypeptide(L)'
;MGLFRGPNIVTDGLVLALDAASERSYPGTGTTWTDLSGNNFDFTIDGSGFSYNTGGWFDMADGGITHTGAITGNTTCTVVFWMRTTDGQALFLSGPSTNQNYLGAFRVGNKFYNSGFGTPTFHTNTVQRANIYDFIRTGEWIMMEFKNVNMVQQGNVHFNQYTGYTFGNGDVAIIQIYDRNLTQAESEQNFNAQKSRFGL
;
A
#
# COMPACT_ATOMS: atom_id res chain seq x y z
N MET A 1 34.50 5.95 -0.11
CA MET A 1 33.41 4.95 -0.19
C MET A 1 32.26 5.60 -0.94
N GLY A 2 32.02 5.19 -2.19
CA GLY A 2 30.92 5.70 -2.98
C GLY A 2 29.59 5.17 -2.40
N LEU A 3 28.73 6.07 -1.98
CA LEU A 3 27.35 5.72 -1.66
C LEU A 3 26.69 5.34 -2.99
N PHE A 4 26.52 4.06 -3.24
CA PHE A 4 25.62 3.56 -4.27
C PHE A 4 24.20 3.95 -3.83
N ARG A 5 23.76 5.13 -4.25
CA ARG A 5 22.32 5.44 -4.25
C ARG A 5 21.78 4.76 -5.50
N GLY A 6 20.92 3.76 -5.31
CA GLY A 6 20.09 3.26 -6.38
C GLY A 6 19.28 4.39 -7.04
N PRO A 7 18.56 4.12 -8.14
CA PRO A 7 17.71 5.14 -8.74
C PRO A 7 16.73 5.67 -7.70
N ASN A 8 16.41 6.96 -7.77
CA ASN A 8 15.35 7.53 -6.92
C ASN A 8 13.99 7.03 -7.40
N ILE A 9 13.04 6.93 -6.48
CA ILE A 9 11.64 6.70 -6.87
C ILE A 9 11.12 7.84 -7.73
N VAL A 10 10.06 7.58 -8.48
CA VAL A 10 9.32 8.61 -9.21
C VAL A 10 8.68 9.56 -8.20
N THR A 11 8.82 10.86 -8.41
CA THR A 11 8.22 11.90 -7.56
C THR A 11 7.09 12.67 -8.25
N ASP A 12 7.05 12.63 -9.58
CA ASP A 12 5.98 13.26 -10.36
C ASP A 12 4.64 12.56 -10.10
N GLY A 13 3.66 13.32 -9.62
CA GLY A 13 2.35 12.82 -9.21
C GLY A 13 2.33 12.06 -7.88
N LEU A 14 3.44 11.99 -7.13
CA LEU A 14 3.47 11.34 -5.82
C LEU A 14 2.71 12.19 -4.79
N VAL A 15 1.59 11.67 -4.31
CA VAL A 15 0.74 12.38 -3.34
C VAL A 15 0.80 11.79 -1.93
N LEU A 16 1.22 10.53 -1.79
CA LEU A 16 1.46 9.89 -0.49
C LEU A 16 2.71 9.02 -0.58
N ALA A 17 3.56 9.08 0.44
CA ALA A 17 4.71 8.21 0.60
C ALA A 17 4.95 7.85 2.07
N LEU A 18 4.63 6.63 2.45
CA LEU A 18 4.91 6.06 3.76
C LEU A 18 6.03 5.02 3.63
N ASP A 19 7.06 5.10 4.48
CA ASP A 19 8.16 4.14 4.53
C ASP A 19 8.52 3.81 5.98
N ALA A 20 8.22 2.60 6.41
CA ALA A 20 8.43 2.16 7.78
C ALA A 20 9.92 2.10 8.19
N ALA A 21 10.86 2.01 7.25
CA ALA A 21 12.30 2.05 7.57
C ALA A 21 12.87 3.47 7.65
N SER A 22 12.11 4.48 7.25
CA SER A 22 12.52 5.86 7.38
C SER A 22 12.16 6.40 8.76
N GLU A 23 13.14 6.78 9.58
CA GLU A 23 12.89 7.42 10.88
C GLU A 23 12.07 8.71 10.75
N ARG A 24 12.13 9.38 9.59
CA ARG A 24 11.31 10.56 9.28
C ARG A 24 9.85 10.21 9.05
N SER A 25 9.56 9.01 8.55
CA SER A 25 8.21 8.52 8.35
C SER A 25 7.68 7.84 9.61
N TYR A 26 8.50 6.95 10.21
CA TYR A 26 8.16 6.32 11.48
C TYR A 26 9.40 6.19 12.39
N PRO A 27 9.40 6.85 13.56
CA PRO A 27 10.57 6.86 14.46
C PRO A 27 10.71 5.59 15.30
N GLY A 28 9.95 4.53 15.01
CA GLY A 28 9.96 3.26 15.75
C GLY A 28 8.99 3.21 16.93
N THR A 29 8.32 4.30 17.25
CA THR A 29 7.33 4.40 18.33
C THR A 29 6.23 5.41 18.00
N GLY A 30 5.09 5.29 18.68
CA GLY A 30 3.95 6.20 18.48
C GLY A 30 2.89 5.63 17.56
N THR A 31 1.87 6.43 17.28
CA THR A 31 0.69 6.04 16.51
C THR A 31 0.55 6.78 15.18
N THR A 32 1.57 7.55 14.80
CA THR A 32 1.54 8.30 13.54
C THR A 32 2.57 7.74 12.57
N TRP A 33 2.13 7.38 11.37
CA TRP A 33 2.98 7.07 10.24
C TRP A 33 2.98 8.26 9.27
N THR A 34 4.08 9.03 9.31
CA THR A 34 4.19 10.35 8.67
C THR A 34 4.42 10.23 7.16
N ASP A 35 3.68 11.01 6.40
CA ASP A 35 3.81 11.14 4.96
C ASP A 35 5.08 11.90 4.55
N LEU A 36 5.87 11.31 3.67
CA LEU A 36 7.10 11.87 3.12
C LEU A 36 6.92 12.61 1.80
N SER A 37 5.72 12.60 1.22
CA SER A 37 5.45 13.27 -0.07
C SER A 37 5.49 14.80 0.03
N GLY A 38 5.26 15.33 1.23
CA GLY A 38 5.14 16.76 1.50
C GLY A 38 3.70 17.28 1.52
N ASN A 39 2.71 16.40 1.32
CA ASN A 39 1.29 16.77 1.35
C ASN A 39 0.66 16.66 2.75
N ASN A 40 1.41 16.09 3.72
CA ASN A 40 0.99 15.89 5.11
C ASN A 40 -0.25 14.97 5.25
N PHE A 41 -0.34 13.95 4.45
CA PHE A 41 -1.36 12.90 4.57
C PHE A 41 -0.92 11.81 5.55
N ASP A 42 -0.67 12.21 6.79
CA ASP A 42 -0.25 11.30 7.84
C ASP A 42 -1.35 10.27 8.15
N PHE A 43 -0.93 9.06 8.51
CA PHE A 43 -1.83 7.99 8.91
C PHE A 43 -1.73 7.73 10.40
N THR A 44 -2.88 7.46 11.01
CA THR A 44 -2.97 6.96 12.39
C THR A 44 -2.94 5.43 12.36
N ILE A 45 -2.11 4.84 13.21
CA ILE A 45 -2.06 3.40 13.43
C ILE A 45 -3.18 3.05 14.39
N ASP A 46 -4.15 2.26 13.93
CA ASP A 46 -5.32 1.85 14.67
C ASP A 46 -5.21 0.38 15.08
N GLY A 47 -5.39 0.14 16.39
CA GLY A 47 -5.51 -1.20 16.94
C GLY A 47 -4.20 -1.79 17.46
N SER A 48 -4.35 -2.81 18.31
CA SER A 48 -3.23 -3.48 18.99
C SER A 48 -2.50 -4.50 18.12
N GLY A 49 -3.03 -4.83 16.96
CA GLY A 49 -2.48 -5.83 16.04
C GLY A 49 -1.57 -5.26 14.94
N PHE A 50 -1.37 -3.94 14.91
CA PHE A 50 -0.45 -3.31 13.96
C PHE A 50 0.84 -2.97 14.70
N SER A 51 1.85 -3.82 14.60
CA SER A 51 3.09 -3.71 15.37
C SER A 51 4.32 -3.46 14.48
N TYR A 52 5.18 -2.55 14.93
CA TYR A 52 6.41 -2.22 14.22
C TYR A 52 7.51 -3.25 14.46
N ASN A 53 8.18 -3.64 13.38
CA ASN A 53 9.38 -4.47 13.39
C ASN A 53 10.61 -3.61 13.07
N THR A 54 11.68 -3.74 13.83
CA THR A 54 12.92 -2.99 13.64
C THR A 54 13.62 -3.23 12.30
N GLY A 55 13.19 -4.23 11.54
CA GLY A 55 13.59 -4.43 10.14
C GLY A 55 12.95 -3.43 9.16
N GLY A 56 12.07 -2.56 9.65
CA GLY A 56 11.47 -1.49 8.85
C GLY A 56 10.16 -1.87 8.16
N TRP A 57 9.32 -2.63 8.83
CA TRP A 57 7.96 -2.95 8.36
C TRP A 57 6.99 -3.03 9.55
N PHE A 58 5.70 -3.01 9.25
CA PHE A 58 4.65 -3.29 10.21
C PHE A 58 4.06 -4.67 9.96
N ASP A 59 3.87 -5.44 11.04
CA ASP A 59 3.01 -6.61 11.07
C ASP A 59 1.55 -6.15 11.20
N MET A 60 0.68 -6.66 10.35
CA MET A 60 -0.72 -6.24 10.23
C MET A 60 -1.71 -7.25 10.84
N ALA A 61 -1.30 -8.06 11.83
CA ALA A 61 -2.07 -9.22 12.29
C ALA A 61 -3.55 -8.94 12.57
N ASP A 62 -3.90 -7.85 13.28
CA ASP A 62 -5.29 -7.47 13.58
C ASP A 62 -5.48 -5.95 13.62
N GLY A 63 -4.60 -5.21 13.00
CA GLY A 63 -4.62 -3.75 12.98
C GLY A 63 -4.71 -3.17 11.58
N GLY A 64 -4.96 -1.89 11.52
CA GLY A 64 -4.97 -1.11 10.30
C GLY A 64 -4.43 0.28 10.51
N ILE A 65 -4.40 1.05 9.44
CA ILE A 65 -4.06 2.48 9.51
C ILE A 65 -5.11 3.30 8.80
N THR A 66 -5.32 4.50 9.30
CA THR A 66 -6.36 5.42 8.83
C THR A 66 -5.83 6.81 8.57
N HIS A 67 -6.17 7.38 7.42
CA HIS A 67 -6.09 8.81 7.16
C HIS A 67 -7.49 9.40 7.14
N THR A 68 -7.70 10.53 7.85
CA THR A 68 -8.96 11.26 7.85
C THR A 68 -8.96 12.31 6.77
N GLY A 69 -9.80 12.14 5.78
CA GLY A 69 -9.90 13.00 4.61
C GLY A 69 -9.50 12.32 3.32
N ALA A 70 -9.76 12.99 2.21
CA ALA A 70 -9.40 12.49 0.88
C ALA A 70 -7.91 12.76 0.61
N ILE A 71 -7.22 11.77 0.05
CA ILE A 71 -5.81 11.92 -0.40
C ILE A 71 -5.76 12.58 -1.77
N THR A 72 -6.66 12.19 -2.67
CA THR A 72 -6.77 12.78 -4.01
C THR A 72 -8.18 12.57 -4.56
N GLY A 73 -8.61 13.43 -5.48
CA GLY A 73 -9.89 13.31 -6.19
C GLY A 73 -9.76 12.77 -7.61
N ASN A 74 -8.64 12.12 -7.97
CA ASN A 74 -8.40 11.63 -9.31
C ASN A 74 -8.98 10.24 -9.56
N THR A 75 -9.35 9.98 -10.83
CA THR A 75 -9.99 8.72 -11.26
C THR A 75 -9.02 7.68 -11.77
N THR A 76 -7.75 8.05 -11.93
CA THR A 76 -6.71 7.20 -12.54
C THR A 76 -5.42 7.21 -11.73
N CYS A 77 -5.51 6.81 -10.45
CA CYS A 77 -4.37 6.77 -9.55
C CYS A 77 -3.59 5.46 -9.67
N THR A 78 -2.34 5.49 -9.24
CA THR A 78 -1.54 4.30 -8.96
C THR A 78 -1.32 4.17 -7.46
N VAL A 79 -1.59 2.99 -6.92
CA VAL A 79 -1.32 2.65 -5.51
C VAL A 79 -0.30 1.53 -5.46
N VAL A 80 0.76 1.73 -4.70
CA VAL A 80 1.89 0.80 -4.58
C VAL A 80 2.06 0.36 -3.14
N PHE A 81 2.26 -0.93 -2.94
CA PHE A 81 2.60 -1.53 -1.65
C PHE A 81 3.85 -2.39 -1.78
N TRP A 82 4.76 -2.29 -0.82
CA TRP A 82 5.71 -3.35 -0.54
C TRP A 82 5.21 -4.14 0.65
N MET A 83 4.86 -5.40 0.39
CA MET A 83 4.22 -6.25 1.38
C MET A 83 4.61 -7.71 1.19
N ARG A 84 4.37 -8.51 2.23
CA ARG A 84 4.40 -9.98 2.15
C ARG A 84 3.30 -10.56 3.02
N THR A 85 2.72 -11.67 2.61
CA THR A 85 1.75 -12.44 3.41
C THR A 85 1.72 -13.89 2.98
N THR A 86 1.37 -14.78 3.89
CA THR A 86 1.03 -16.17 3.62
C THR A 86 -0.49 -16.40 3.68
N ASP A 87 -1.24 -15.40 4.15
CA ASP A 87 -2.70 -15.42 4.20
C ASP A 87 -3.28 -14.89 2.88
N GLY A 88 -4.32 -15.54 2.39
CA GLY A 88 -5.04 -15.10 1.20
C GLY A 88 -6.04 -13.97 1.44
N GLN A 89 -6.05 -13.41 2.65
CA GLN A 89 -6.88 -12.25 2.98
C GLN A 89 -5.99 -11.04 3.14
N ALA A 90 -6.16 -10.07 2.26
CA ALA A 90 -5.51 -8.77 2.38
C ALA A 90 -6.46 -7.69 1.90
N LEU A 91 -6.71 -6.70 2.71
CA LEU A 91 -7.43 -5.50 2.33
C LEU A 91 -6.42 -4.38 2.11
N PHE A 92 -6.24 -4.00 0.85
CA PHE A 92 -5.22 -3.02 0.50
C PHE A 92 -5.71 -1.59 0.73
N LEU A 93 -6.96 -1.32 0.43
CA LEU A 93 -7.52 0.03 0.49
C LEU A 93 -9.01 -0.04 0.78
N SER A 94 -9.50 0.78 1.68
CA SER A 94 -10.93 1.00 1.86
C SER A 94 -11.25 2.46 2.03
N GLY A 95 -12.45 2.84 1.60
CA GLY A 95 -13.05 4.13 1.86
C GLY A 95 -13.84 4.14 3.17
N PRO A 96 -14.61 5.21 3.44
CA PRO A 96 -15.42 5.29 4.64
C PRO A 96 -16.41 4.14 4.73
N SER A 97 -16.64 3.67 5.93
CA SER A 97 -17.51 2.52 6.24
C SER A 97 -18.95 2.64 5.69
N THR A 98 -19.40 3.86 5.44
CA THR A 98 -20.74 4.14 4.91
C THR A 98 -20.91 3.79 3.43
N ASN A 99 -19.82 3.73 2.65
CA ASN A 99 -19.88 3.55 1.20
C ASN A 99 -19.51 2.14 0.74
N GLN A 100 -19.09 1.25 1.61
CA GLN A 100 -18.65 -0.11 1.27
C GLN A 100 -17.63 -0.16 0.12
N ASN A 101 -16.78 0.86 0.01
CA ASN A 101 -15.74 0.91 -0.98
C ASN A 101 -14.52 0.15 -0.47
N TYR A 102 -14.03 -0.80 -1.25
CA TYR A 102 -12.84 -1.59 -0.90
C TYR A 102 -12.12 -2.11 -2.14
N LEU A 103 -10.83 -2.22 -1.99
CA LEU A 103 -9.91 -2.84 -2.93
C LEU A 103 -9.14 -3.91 -2.17
N GLY A 104 -9.38 -5.17 -2.43
CA GLY A 104 -8.76 -6.22 -1.62
C GLY A 104 -8.86 -7.62 -2.20
N ALA A 105 -8.04 -8.52 -1.68
CA ALA A 105 -8.11 -9.94 -1.95
C ALA A 105 -8.73 -10.66 -0.74
N PHE A 106 -9.72 -11.49 -0.98
CA PHE A 106 -10.42 -12.23 0.06
C PHE A 106 -10.25 -13.73 -0.12
N ARG A 107 -10.12 -14.43 1.00
CA ARG A 107 -9.93 -15.88 1.07
C ARG A 107 -11.08 -16.69 0.47
N VAL A 108 -12.31 -16.18 0.56
CA VAL A 108 -13.50 -16.89 0.08
C VAL A 108 -13.58 -16.82 -1.44
N GLY A 109 -13.33 -17.95 -2.10
CA GLY A 109 -13.46 -18.10 -3.54
C GLY A 109 -12.27 -17.62 -4.35
N ASN A 110 -11.10 -17.34 -3.74
CA ASN A 110 -9.87 -16.95 -4.42
C ASN A 110 -10.08 -15.75 -5.36
N LYS A 111 -10.90 -14.79 -4.95
CA LYS A 111 -11.27 -13.65 -5.80
C LYS A 111 -10.68 -12.36 -5.28
N PHE A 112 -10.30 -11.54 -6.22
CA PHE A 112 -10.06 -10.12 -5.96
C PHE A 112 -11.42 -9.40 -5.96
N TYR A 113 -11.65 -8.63 -4.93
CA TYR A 113 -12.85 -7.83 -4.79
C TYR A 113 -12.50 -6.35 -4.90
N ASN A 114 -13.28 -5.65 -5.71
CA ASN A 114 -13.20 -4.22 -5.85
C ASN A 114 -14.62 -3.63 -5.86
N SER A 115 -14.85 -2.66 -5.00
CA SER A 115 -16.07 -1.86 -4.98
C SER A 115 -15.69 -0.40 -4.83
N GLY A 116 -16.15 0.46 -5.71
CA GLY A 116 -15.97 1.91 -5.63
C GLY A 116 -14.61 2.47 -6.08
N PHE A 117 -13.63 1.62 -6.39
CA PHE A 117 -12.28 2.04 -6.83
C PHE A 117 -12.06 1.95 -8.35
N GLY A 118 -13.14 1.91 -9.16
CA GLY A 118 -13.04 1.85 -10.60
C GLY A 118 -12.74 0.46 -11.16
N THR A 119 -11.89 0.38 -12.16
CA THR A 119 -11.46 -0.88 -12.81
C THR A 119 -9.94 -1.02 -12.75
N PRO A 120 -9.36 -1.26 -11.56
CA PRO A 120 -7.92 -1.32 -11.41
C PRO A 120 -7.33 -2.53 -12.13
N THR A 121 -6.12 -2.36 -12.63
CA THR A 121 -5.25 -3.45 -13.09
C THR A 121 -4.20 -3.74 -12.02
N PHE A 122 -3.75 -5.00 -11.95
CA PHE A 122 -2.82 -5.46 -10.92
C PHE A 122 -1.48 -5.81 -11.51
N HIS A 123 -0.43 -5.44 -10.77
CA HIS A 123 0.94 -5.78 -11.13
C HIS A 123 1.66 -6.29 -9.88
N THR A 124 2.50 -7.30 -10.05
CA THR A 124 3.45 -7.75 -9.04
C THR A 124 4.85 -7.68 -9.60
N ASN A 125 5.76 -7.00 -8.90
CA ASN A 125 7.13 -6.78 -9.36
C ASN A 125 7.17 -6.33 -10.82
N THR A 126 6.33 -5.32 -11.15
CA THR A 126 6.15 -4.69 -12.48
C THR A 126 5.44 -5.52 -13.56
N VAL A 127 5.10 -6.78 -13.29
CA VAL A 127 4.40 -7.65 -14.25
C VAL A 127 2.89 -7.63 -14.00
N GLN A 128 2.10 -7.29 -15.01
CA GLN A 128 0.64 -7.33 -14.92
C GLN A 128 0.14 -8.76 -14.71
N ARG A 129 -0.84 -8.92 -13.82
CA ARG A 129 -1.42 -10.20 -13.43
C ARG A 129 -2.92 -10.22 -13.67
N ALA A 130 -3.41 -11.35 -14.14
CA ALA A 130 -4.84 -11.59 -14.27
C ALA A 130 -5.50 -11.97 -12.93
N ASN A 131 -4.73 -12.63 -12.04
CA ASN A 131 -5.16 -13.03 -10.71
C ASN A 131 -4.07 -12.65 -9.70
N ILE A 132 -4.43 -11.85 -8.73
CA ILE A 132 -3.53 -11.38 -7.67
C ILE A 132 -3.36 -12.40 -6.54
N TYR A 133 -4.38 -13.21 -6.30
CA TYR A 133 -4.45 -14.11 -5.16
C TYR A 133 -3.29 -15.11 -5.10
N ASP A 134 -2.87 -15.62 -6.25
CA ASP A 134 -1.79 -16.61 -6.33
C ASP A 134 -0.41 -16.02 -6.01
N PHE A 135 -0.28 -14.70 -6.07
CA PHE A 135 1.00 -14.01 -5.88
C PHE A 135 1.16 -13.41 -4.49
N ILE A 136 0.08 -13.15 -3.76
CA ILE A 136 0.17 -12.52 -2.43
C ILE A 136 0.44 -13.53 -1.30
N ARG A 137 0.31 -14.84 -1.56
CA ARG A 137 0.38 -15.91 -0.55
C ARG A 137 1.73 -16.57 -0.41
N THR A 138 2.75 -16.06 -1.06
CA THR A 138 4.06 -16.73 -1.11
C THR A 138 4.89 -16.55 0.16
N GLY A 139 4.55 -15.58 1.00
CA GLY A 139 5.38 -15.15 2.13
C GLY A 139 6.62 -14.36 1.72
N GLU A 140 6.82 -14.18 0.41
CA GLU A 140 7.91 -13.39 -0.13
C GLU A 140 7.52 -11.91 -0.22
N TRP A 141 8.49 -11.02 -0.12
CA TRP A 141 8.27 -9.61 -0.38
C TRP A 141 7.93 -9.38 -1.85
N ILE A 142 6.88 -8.63 -2.09
CA ILE A 142 6.45 -8.24 -3.43
C ILE A 142 6.15 -6.74 -3.48
N MET A 143 6.47 -6.11 -4.58
CA MET A 143 5.90 -4.82 -4.94
C MET A 143 4.55 -5.06 -5.61
N MET A 144 3.48 -4.76 -4.90
CA MET A 144 2.12 -4.81 -5.41
C MET A 144 1.75 -3.44 -5.96
N GLU A 145 1.26 -3.36 -7.19
CA GLU A 145 0.84 -2.12 -7.81
C GLU A 145 -0.56 -2.25 -8.41
N PHE A 146 -1.40 -1.28 -8.09
CA PHE A 146 -2.73 -1.13 -8.68
C PHE A 146 -2.75 0.15 -9.51
N LYS A 147 -3.07 0.03 -10.80
CA LYS A 147 -3.27 1.18 -11.72
C LYS A 147 -4.74 1.34 -12.05
N ASN A 148 -5.15 2.50 -12.53
CA ASN A 148 -6.54 2.89 -12.78
C ASN A 148 -7.42 2.86 -11.52
N VAL A 149 -6.85 3.17 -10.38
CA VAL A 149 -7.58 3.28 -9.12
C VAL A 149 -8.35 4.59 -9.08
N ASN A 150 -9.67 4.51 -8.92
CA ASN A 150 -10.52 5.69 -8.74
C ASN A 150 -10.56 6.08 -7.27
N MET A 151 -9.96 7.22 -6.91
CA MET A 151 -9.93 7.77 -5.55
C MET A 151 -10.98 8.85 -5.30
N VAL A 152 -11.85 9.13 -6.27
CA VAL A 152 -12.97 10.07 -6.11
C VAL A 152 -13.93 9.54 -5.05
N GLN A 153 -14.39 10.41 -4.16
CA GLN A 153 -15.35 10.12 -3.08
C GLN A 153 -14.81 9.26 -1.91
N GLN A 154 -13.51 9.08 -1.79
CA GLN A 154 -12.91 8.47 -0.62
C GLN A 154 -12.74 9.56 0.46
N GLY A 155 -13.69 9.64 1.39
CA GLY A 155 -13.65 10.65 2.46
C GLY A 155 -12.58 10.37 3.51
N ASN A 156 -12.41 9.09 3.89
CA ASN A 156 -11.30 8.58 4.68
C ASN A 156 -10.66 7.43 3.93
N VAL A 157 -9.38 7.25 4.14
CA VAL A 157 -8.62 6.15 3.51
C VAL A 157 -8.07 5.26 4.60
N HIS A 158 -8.38 3.96 4.50
CA HIS A 158 -7.93 2.96 5.43
C HIS A 158 -7.12 1.89 4.69
N PHE A 159 -6.08 1.37 5.34
CA PHE A 159 -5.39 0.16 4.92
C PHE A 159 -5.58 -0.93 5.97
N ASN A 160 -5.83 -2.15 5.51
CA ASN A 160 -6.09 -3.35 6.33
C ASN A 160 -7.24 -3.22 7.32
N GLN A 161 -8.16 -2.28 7.12
CA GLN A 161 -9.32 -2.07 7.98
C GLN A 161 -10.57 -1.79 7.14
N TYR A 162 -11.68 -2.44 7.48
CA TYR A 162 -12.99 -2.22 6.87
C TYR A 162 -14.10 -2.45 7.90
N THR A 163 -14.87 -1.42 8.22
CA THR A 163 -16.12 -1.49 9.03
C THR A 163 -16.01 -2.40 10.25
N GLY A 164 -14.95 -2.25 11.07
CA GLY A 164 -14.74 -3.07 12.27
C GLY A 164 -14.20 -4.47 11.99
N TYR A 165 -13.84 -4.78 10.77
CA TYR A 165 -13.08 -5.97 10.38
C TYR A 165 -11.67 -5.59 10.04
N THR A 166 -10.72 -6.32 10.59
CA THR A 166 -9.32 -6.32 10.16
C THR A 166 -9.09 -7.52 9.26
N PHE A 167 -8.24 -7.35 8.27
CA PHE A 167 -8.00 -8.37 7.25
C PHE A 167 -6.52 -8.69 7.16
N GLY A 168 -6.23 -9.97 7.27
CA GLY A 168 -4.96 -10.53 6.86
C GLY A 168 -3.84 -10.44 7.88
N ASN A 169 -3.07 -11.52 7.89
CA ASN A 169 -1.75 -11.59 8.51
C ASN A 169 -0.71 -11.33 7.43
N GLY A 170 0.11 -10.32 7.62
CA GLY A 170 1.16 -9.97 6.69
C GLY A 170 1.95 -8.77 7.15
N ASP A 171 2.97 -8.46 6.40
CA ASP A 171 3.83 -7.31 6.67
C ASP A 171 3.67 -6.27 5.56
N VAL A 172 3.70 -4.99 5.95
CA VAL A 172 3.76 -3.85 5.02
C VAL A 172 4.96 -2.96 5.38
N ALA A 173 5.74 -2.59 4.37
CA ALA A 173 6.93 -1.77 4.57
C ALA A 173 6.81 -0.38 3.93
N ILE A 174 6.19 -0.30 2.77
CA ILE A 174 6.05 0.95 2.00
C ILE A 174 4.64 1.03 1.43
N ILE A 175 4.06 2.23 1.45
CA ILE A 175 2.82 2.58 0.76
C ILE A 175 3.05 3.87 -0.01
N GLN A 176 2.71 3.87 -1.31
CA GLN A 176 2.81 5.06 -2.15
C GLN A 176 1.54 5.22 -2.97
N ILE A 177 1.09 6.47 -3.12
CA ILE A 177 -0.03 6.81 -4.00
C ILE A 177 0.42 7.90 -4.95
N TYR A 178 0.14 7.68 -6.24
CA TYR A 178 0.32 8.65 -7.30
C TYR A 178 -1.05 9.07 -7.81
N ASP A 179 -1.26 10.35 -8.04
CA ASP A 179 -2.52 10.91 -8.56
C ASP A 179 -2.70 10.71 -10.07
N ARG A 180 -1.89 9.86 -10.67
CA ARG A 180 -1.90 9.44 -12.07
C ARG A 180 -1.50 7.98 -12.25
N ASN A 181 -1.71 7.44 -13.44
CA ASN A 181 -1.13 6.17 -13.79
C ASN A 181 0.38 6.31 -14.02
N LEU A 182 1.16 5.45 -13.38
CA LEU A 182 2.57 5.27 -13.72
C LEU A 182 2.70 4.51 -15.03
N THR A 183 3.65 4.93 -15.86
CA THR A 183 4.10 4.16 -17.02
C THR A 183 4.83 2.89 -16.58
N GLN A 184 5.04 1.96 -17.49
CA GLN A 184 5.81 0.74 -17.19
C GLN A 184 7.24 1.08 -16.75
N ALA A 185 7.90 2.03 -17.41
CA ALA A 185 9.26 2.47 -17.08
C ALA A 185 9.34 3.10 -15.67
N GLU A 186 8.33 3.85 -15.26
CA GLU A 186 8.26 4.43 -13.92
C GLU A 186 8.01 3.38 -12.84
N SER A 187 7.17 2.37 -13.11
CA SER A 187 6.98 1.23 -12.22
C SER A 187 8.29 0.45 -12.05
N GLU A 188 9.03 0.22 -13.13
CA GLU A 188 10.35 -0.42 -13.10
C GLU A 188 11.39 0.43 -12.36
N GLN A 189 11.35 1.76 -12.51
CA GLN A 189 12.19 2.68 -11.75
C GLN A 189 11.93 2.53 -10.24
N ASN A 190 10.66 2.56 -9.81
CA ASN A 190 10.27 2.40 -8.41
C ASN A 190 10.69 1.04 -7.86
N PHE A 191 10.46 -0.03 -8.62
CA PHE A 191 10.87 -1.38 -8.25
C PHE A 191 12.40 -1.45 -8.06
N ASN A 192 13.17 -0.97 -9.03
CA ASN A 192 14.63 -1.00 -8.97
C ASN A 192 15.23 -0.11 -7.87
N ALA A 193 14.53 0.97 -7.51
CA ALA A 193 14.93 1.85 -6.41
C ALA A 193 14.82 1.17 -5.03
N GLN A 194 13.90 0.23 -4.88
CA GLN A 194 13.49 -0.28 -3.57
C GLN A 194 13.78 -1.78 -3.37
N LYS A 195 13.85 -2.57 -4.44
CA LYS A 195 13.91 -4.04 -4.39
C LYS A 195 15.07 -4.62 -3.57
N SER A 196 16.23 -3.98 -3.57
CA SER A 196 17.41 -4.46 -2.85
C SER A 196 17.20 -4.55 -1.33
N ARG A 197 16.33 -3.71 -0.77
CA ARG A 197 15.91 -3.77 0.64
C ARG A 197 15.18 -5.07 0.97
N PHE A 198 14.53 -5.66 -0.02
CA PHE A 198 13.69 -6.84 0.13
C PHE A 198 14.34 -8.13 -0.39
N GLY A 199 15.63 -8.06 -0.73
CA GLY A 199 16.39 -9.22 -1.20
C GLY A 199 16.12 -9.63 -2.66
N LEU A 200 15.58 -8.72 -3.49
CA LEU A 200 15.22 -8.92 -4.90
C LEU A 200 16.21 -8.26 -5.87
#